data_8ec68093352d929980ca77bcd0eb103a
#
_entry.id   8ec68093352d929980ca77bcd0eb103a
#
_cell.length_a   1.000
_cell.length_b   1.000
_cell.length_c   1.000
_cell.angle_alpha   90.00
_cell.angle_beta   90.00
_cell.angle_gamma   90.00
#
_symmetry.space_group_name_H-M   'P 1'
#
loop_
_entity.id
_entity.type
_entity.pdbx_description
1 polymer ?
#
loop_
_entity_poly.entity_id
_entity_poly.type
_entity_poly.pdbx_seq_one_letter_code
_entity_poly.pdbx_strand_id
1 'polypeptide(L)'
;MIRTLVLAGALALAAGLAQADEPIVGNWKTRAGDTAVIARCGGAYCITLKTGKYAGKKIGRLSGAGGSYSGEITDPADDKTYIGSGSISGGSLKMQGCVMQVFCKTQTWTRL
;
A
#
# COMPACT_ATOMS: atom_id res chain seq x y z
N MET A 1 -35.93 30.84 -2.88
CA MET A 1 -35.50 30.52 -3.81
C MET A 1 -34.13 30.27 -3.91
N ILE A 2 -33.35 30.87 -3.60
CA ILE A 2 -32.07 30.73 -3.68
C ILE A 2 -31.45 29.63 -2.94
N ARG A 3 -32.03 29.27 -1.92
CA ARG A 3 -31.51 28.36 -1.13
C ARG A 3 -31.19 27.10 -1.79
N THR A 4 -31.78 26.75 -2.74
CA THR A 4 -31.52 25.48 -3.35
C THR A 4 -30.10 25.32 -3.82
N LEU A 5 -29.45 26.39 -4.07
CA LEU A 5 -28.13 26.33 -4.54
C LEU A 5 -27.18 25.72 -3.56
N VAL A 6 -27.43 25.97 -2.36
CA VAL A 6 -26.56 25.52 -1.32
C VAL A 6 -26.46 24.03 -1.27
N LEU A 7 -27.52 23.37 -1.61
CA LEU A 7 -27.53 21.94 -1.53
C LEU A 7 -26.57 21.30 -2.50
N ALA A 8 -26.43 21.88 -3.63
CA ALA A 8 -25.57 21.34 -4.63
C ALA A 8 -24.11 21.29 -4.14
N GLY A 9 -23.73 22.31 -3.42
CA GLY A 9 -22.38 22.34 -2.92
C GLY A 9 -22.10 21.27 -1.93
N ALA A 10 -23.07 20.94 -1.14
CA ALA A 10 -22.86 19.92 -0.14
C ALA A 10 -22.57 18.56 -0.75
N LEU A 11 -23.20 18.28 -1.85
CA LEU A 11 -22.98 17.01 -2.50
C LEU A 11 -21.57 16.88 -3.04
N ALA A 12 -21.05 17.93 -3.56
CA ALA A 12 -19.72 17.91 -4.09
C ALA A 12 -18.69 17.61 -3.00
N LEU A 13 -18.89 18.14 -1.83
CA LEU A 13 -17.99 17.91 -0.74
C LEU A 13 -17.99 16.46 -0.32
N ALA A 14 -19.13 15.87 -0.25
CA ALA A 14 -19.21 14.49 0.16
C ALA A 14 -18.45 13.60 -0.82
N ALA A 15 -18.56 13.86 -2.09
CA ALA A 15 -17.86 13.07 -3.06
C ALA A 15 -16.35 13.21 -2.90
N GLY A 16 -15.87 14.39 -2.61
CA GLY A 16 -14.46 14.61 -2.44
C GLY A 16 -13.91 13.84 -1.26
N LEU A 17 -14.63 13.79 -0.18
CA LEU A 17 -14.16 13.09 0.97
C LEU A 17 -14.07 11.60 0.74
N ALA A 18 -14.97 11.07 -0.04
CA ALA A 18 -14.98 9.65 -0.29
C ALA A 18 -13.81 9.19 -1.15
N GLN A 19 -13.07 10.12 -1.74
CA GLN A 19 -11.97 9.75 -2.62
C GLN A 19 -10.62 9.61 -1.93
N ALA A 20 -10.54 9.92 -0.67
CA ALA A 20 -9.26 9.86 0.03
C ALA A 20 -8.77 8.43 0.11
N ASP A 21 -7.56 8.18 -0.30
CA ASP A 21 -6.91 6.89 -0.21
C ASP A 21 -6.03 6.80 1.02
N GLU A 22 -5.76 5.55 1.44
CA GLU A 22 -4.83 5.32 2.53
C GLU A 22 -3.41 5.70 2.12
N PRO A 23 -2.59 6.15 3.05
CA PRO A 23 -1.22 6.59 2.72
C PRO A 23 -0.36 5.54 2.03
N ILE A 24 -0.67 4.26 2.19
CA ILE A 24 0.13 3.22 1.56
C ILE A 24 -0.12 3.12 0.06
N VAL A 25 -1.24 3.63 -0.44
CA VAL A 25 -1.57 3.55 -1.86
C VAL A 25 -0.64 4.45 -2.66
N GLY A 26 -0.08 3.90 -3.73
CA GLY A 26 0.78 4.67 -4.62
C GLY A 26 1.96 3.87 -5.13
N ASN A 27 2.94 4.59 -5.65
CA ASN A 27 4.14 4.01 -6.23
C ASN A 27 5.29 4.13 -5.24
N TRP A 28 6.05 3.07 -5.12
CA TRP A 28 7.15 3.00 -4.17
C TRP A 28 8.40 2.44 -4.83
N LYS A 29 9.55 2.95 -4.44
CA LYS A 29 10.82 2.41 -4.88
C LYS A 29 11.28 1.40 -3.84
N THR A 30 11.47 0.15 -4.28
CA THR A 30 11.88 -0.93 -3.38
C THR A 30 13.36 -0.84 -3.08
N ARG A 31 13.82 -1.68 -2.14
CA ARG A 31 15.23 -1.74 -1.81
C ARG A 31 16.09 -2.11 -3.00
N ALA A 32 15.60 -2.95 -3.88
CA ALA A 32 16.33 -3.35 -5.08
C ALA A 32 16.31 -2.29 -6.18
N GLY A 33 15.57 -1.21 -6.00
CA GLY A 33 15.47 -0.16 -6.98
C GLY A 33 14.32 -0.29 -7.95
N ASP A 34 13.49 -1.31 -7.78
CA ASP A 34 12.32 -1.52 -8.63
C ASP A 34 11.15 -0.68 -8.17
N THR A 35 10.19 -0.48 -9.07
CA THR A 35 8.94 0.19 -8.72
C THR A 35 7.90 -0.82 -8.31
N ALA A 36 7.32 -0.63 -7.15
CA ALA A 36 6.18 -1.40 -6.67
C ALA A 36 4.96 -0.48 -6.61
N VAL A 37 3.81 -1.01 -7.04
CA VAL A 37 2.55 -0.27 -6.95
C VAL A 37 1.70 -0.93 -5.89
N ILE A 38 1.18 -0.11 -4.98
CA ILE A 38 0.23 -0.57 -3.97
C ILE A 38 -1.11 0.05 -4.28
N ALA A 39 -2.12 -0.79 -4.47
CA ALA A 39 -3.46 -0.36 -4.84
C ALA A 39 -4.51 -1.17 -4.10
N ARG A 40 -5.70 -0.62 -4.01
CA ARG A 40 -6.80 -1.32 -3.37
C ARG A 40 -7.14 -2.60 -4.14
N CYS A 41 -7.41 -3.66 -3.40
CA CYS A 41 -7.84 -4.93 -3.97
C CYS A 41 -8.83 -5.58 -2.99
N GLY A 42 -10.12 -5.30 -3.21
CA GLY A 42 -11.15 -5.72 -2.27
C GLY A 42 -10.98 -4.93 -0.97
N GLY A 43 -11.04 -5.58 0.16
CA GLY A 43 -10.86 -4.91 1.44
C GLY A 43 -9.41 -4.76 1.87
N ALA A 44 -8.47 -4.90 0.97
CA ALA A 44 -7.06 -4.87 1.30
C ALA A 44 -6.28 -4.03 0.29
N TYR A 45 -4.95 -4.07 0.40
CA TYR A 45 -4.05 -3.36 -0.50
C TYR A 45 -3.06 -4.38 -1.07
N CYS A 46 -3.04 -4.52 -2.40
CA CYS A 46 -2.18 -5.46 -3.08
C CYS A 46 -0.94 -4.78 -3.61
N ILE A 47 0.19 -5.47 -3.52
CA ILE A 47 1.49 -4.96 -3.96
C ILE A 47 1.89 -5.71 -5.22
N THR A 48 2.16 -4.97 -6.29
CA THR A 48 2.58 -5.55 -7.57
C THR A 48 3.87 -4.88 -8.02
N LEU A 49 4.84 -5.66 -8.42
CA LEU A 49 6.06 -5.11 -9.00
C LEU A 49 5.79 -4.68 -10.43
N LYS A 50 6.24 -3.49 -10.79
CA LYS A 50 6.03 -2.93 -12.12
C LYS A 50 7.27 -2.98 -12.99
N THR A 51 8.44 -2.99 -12.39
CA THR A 51 9.70 -3.02 -13.12
C THR A 51 10.61 -4.11 -12.57
N GLY A 52 11.70 -4.39 -13.26
CA GLY A 52 12.70 -5.34 -12.82
C GLY A 52 12.41 -6.76 -13.26
N LYS A 53 13.19 -7.66 -12.72
CA LYS A 53 13.18 -9.06 -13.09
C LYS A 53 11.81 -9.73 -12.86
N TYR A 54 11.10 -9.27 -11.85
CA TYR A 54 9.81 -9.86 -11.49
C TYR A 54 8.62 -8.95 -11.80
N ALA A 55 8.77 -8.10 -12.81
CA ALA A 55 7.69 -7.19 -13.22
C ALA A 55 6.40 -7.95 -13.49
N GLY A 56 5.30 -7.41 -12.99
CA GLY A 56 3.98 -8.02 -13.13
C GLY A 56 3.61 -8.96 -11.99
N LYS A 57 4.54 -9.30 -11.12
CA LYS A 57 4.25 -10.26 -10.05
C LYS A 57 3.63 -9.57 -8.85
N LYS A 58 2.56 -10.16 -8.34
CA LYS A 58 1.93 -9.68 -7.11
C LYS A 58 2.72 -10.27 -5.94
N ILE A 59 3.22 -9.40 -5.07
CA ILE A 59 4.11 -9.83 -4.00
C ILE A 59 3.59 -9.54 -2.61
N GLY A 60 2.37 -9.06 -2.47
CA GLY A 60 1.86 -8.82 -1.14
C GLY A 60 0.41 -8.43 -1.11
N ARG A 61 -0.19 -8.62 0.05
CA ARG A 61 -1.56 -8.22 0.34
C ARG A 61 -1.62 -7.83 1.81
N LEU A 62 -1.89 -6.57 2.05
CA LEU A 62 -1.92 -6.02 3.40
C LEU A 62 -3.27 -5.38 3.70
N SER A 63 -3.66 -5.39 4.96
CA SER A 63 -4.87 -4.72 5.44
C SER A 63 -4.51 -3.82 6.58
N GLY A 64 -5.28 -2.77 6.78
CA GLY A 64 -5.06 -1.85 7.87
C GLY A 64 -5.47 -0.44 7.48
N ALA A 65 -5.04 0.52 8.27
CA ALA A 65 -5.39 1.91 8.07
C ALA A 65 -4.46 2.82 8.85
N GLY A 66 -4.44 4.09 8.46
CA GLY A 66 -3.73 5.10 9.23
C GLY A 66 -2.23 4.98 9.23
N GLY A 67 -1.67 4.31 8.26
CA GLY A 67 -0.22 4.16 8.17
C GLY A 67 0.32 2.89 8.80
N SER A 68 -0.54 2.00 9.26
CA SER A 68 -0.13 0.72 9.88
C SER A 68 -0.91 -0.42 9.24
N TYR A 69 -0.20 -1.38 8.65
CA TYR A 69 -0.80 -2.43 7.85
C TYR A 69 -0.15 -3.77 8.15
N SER A 70 -0.88 -4.86 7.92
CA SER A 70 -0.35 -6.20 8.10
C SER A 70 -1.01 -7.17 7.14
N GLY A 71 -0.34 -8.28 6.88
CA GLY A 71 -0.82 -9.30 5.96
C GLY A 71 0.30 -10.22 5.55
N GLU A 72 0.41 -10.48 4.24
CA GLU A 72 1.42 -11.39 3.71
C GLU A 72 2.27 -10.71 2.65
N ILE A 73 3.54 -11.06 2.63
CA ILE A 73 4.50 -10.57 1.65
C ILE A 73 5.28 -11.76 1.13
N THR A 74 5.41 -11.83 -0.20
CA THR A 74 6.15 -12.92 -0.84
C THR A 74 7.44 -12.38 -1.43
N ASP A 75 8.55 -13.04 -1.13
CA ASP A 75 9.82 -12.73 -1.77
C ASP A 75 9.79 -13.40 -3.16
N PRO A 76 9.83 -12.64 -4.25
CA PRO A 76 9.69 -13.23 -5.57
C PRO A 76 10.89 -14.05 -6.01
N ALA A 77 12.03 -13.87 -5.38
CA ALA A 77 13.23 -14.59 -5.77
C ALA A 77 13.16 -16.07 -5.40
N ASP A 78 12.61 -16.38 -4.24
CA ASP A 78 12.48 -17.75 -3.79
C ASP A 78 11.05 -18.20 -3.55
N ASP A 79 10.11 -17.31 -3.87
CA ASP A 79 8.67 -17.58 -3.76
C ASP A 79 8.24 -17.92 -2.33
N LYS A 80 8.97 -17.42 -1.36
CA LYS A 80 8.66 -17.64 0.04
C LYS A 80 7.75 -16.54 0.56
N THR A 81 6.68 -16.93 1.26
CA THR A 81 5.71 -15.99 1.81
C THR A 81 5.94 -15.80 3.31
N TYR A 82 5.92 -14.55 3.73
CA TYR A 82 6.14 -14.15 5.11
C TYR A 82 4.90 -13.47 5.65
N ILE A 83 4.71 -13.52 6.95
CA ILE A 83 3.75 -12.67 7.62
C ILE A 83 4.37 -11.28 7.59
N GLY A 84 3.70 -10.34 6.98
CA GLY A 84 4.26 -9.03 6.69
C GLY A 84 3.55 -7.90 7.39
N SER A 85 4.26 -6.82 7.56
CA SER A 85 3.70 -5.58 8.06
C SER A 85 4.31 -4.41 7.30
N GLY A 86 3.55 -3.32 7.24
CA GLY A 86 4.02 -2.09 6.64
C GLY A 86 3.66 -0.91 7.51
N SER A 87 4.58 0.01 7.68
CA SER A 87 4.29 1.23 8.42
C SER A 87 4.81 2.43 7.66
N ILE A 88 3.99 3.48 7.61
CA ILE A 88 4.29 4.70 6.89
C ILE A 88 4.88 5.73 7.85
N SER A 89 5.96 6.36 7.41
CA SER A 89 6.54 7.47 8.14
C SER A 89 7.04 8.48 7.10
N GLY A 90 6.29 9.57 6.92
CA GLY A 90 6.60 10.54 5.88
C GLY A 90 6.60 9.91 4.51
N GLY A 91 7.66 10.06 3.78
CA GLY A 91 7.81 9.47 2.44
C GLY A 91 8.38 8.07 2.44
N SER A 92 8.42 7.40 3.59
CA SER A 92 9.00 6.08 3.72
C SER A 92 7.96 5.04 4.11
N LEU A 93 8.12 3.85 3.59
CA LEU A 93 7.31 2.69 3.95
C LEU A 93 8.26 1.62 4.47
N LYS A 94 8.15 1.32 5.75
CA LYS A 94 8.95 0.27 6.35
C LYS A 94 8.19 -1.05 6.22
N MET A 95 8.79 -1.97 5.48
CA MET A 95 8.20 -3.29 5.26
C MET A 95 8.97 -4.30 6.09
N GLN A 96 8.25 -5.14 6.81
CA GLN A 96 8.86 -6.20 7.59
C GLN A 96 8.16 -7.52 7.30
N GLY A 97 8.93 -8.56 7.01
CA GLY A 97 8.40 -9.89 6.80
C GLY A 97 9.03 -10.84 7.78
N CYS A 98 8.23 -11.68 8.40
CA CYS A 98 8.71 -12.62 9.42
C CYS A 98 8.26 -14.04 9.11
N VAL A 99 9.14 -15.01 9.42
CA VAL A 99 8.82 -16.42 9.38
C VAL A 99 8.81 -16.90 10.81
N MET A 100 7.72 -17.54 11.22
CA MET A 100 7.56 -18.08 12.58
C MET A 100 7.75 -17.02 13.66
N GLN A 101 7.54 -15.75 13.30
CA GLN A 101 7.63 -14.61 14.22
C GLN A 101 9.01 -14.43 14.86
N VAL A 102 9.99 -15.17 14.38
CA VAL A 102 11.35 -15.11 14.93
C VAL A 102 12.32 -14.56 13.92
N PHE A 103 12.25 -15.02 12.68
CA PHE A 103 13.16 -14.56 11.64
C PHE A 103 12.48 -13.49 10.83
N CYS A 104 12.92 -12.25 10.99
CA CYS A 104 12.32 -11.10 10.32
C CYS A 104 13.31 -10.41 9.41
N LYS A 105 12.83 -9.97 8.24
CA LYS A 105 13.59 -9.13 7.33
C LYS A 105 12.87 -7.80 7.20
N THR A 106 13.62 -6.72 7.23
CA THR A 106 13.07 -5.37 7.15
C THR A 106 13.66 -4.66 5.95
N GLN A 107 12.81 -3.97 5.20
CA GLN A 107 13.22 -3.10 4.10
C GLN A 107 12.52 -1.76 4.25
N THR A 108 13.15 -0.71 3.77
CA THR A 108 12.51 0.60 3.69
C THR A 108 12.35 0.95 2.22
N TRP A 109 11.12 1.25 1.81
CA TRP A 109 10.80 1.70 0.47
C TRP A 109 10.54 3.19 0.52
N THR A 110 10.83 3.89 -0.56
CA THR A 110 10.61 5.33 -0.63
C THR A 110 9.54 5.65 -1.64
N ARG A 111 8.77 6.69 -1.32
CA ARG A 111 7.68 7.10 -2.21
C ARG A 111 8.23 7.71 -3.48
N LEU A 112 7.69 7.33 -4.58
CA LEU A 112 8.04 7.89 -5.89
C LEU A 112 7.12 9.04 -6.28
#